data_54ff6373fd9e954e85132d010faa0ab1
#
_entry.id   54ff6373fd9e954e85132d010faa0ab1
#
_cell.length_a   1.000
_cell.length_b   1.000
_cell.length_c   1.000
_cell.angle_alpha   90.00
_cell.angle_beta   90.00
_cell.angle_gamma   90.00
#
_symmetry.space_group_name_H-M   'P 1'
#
loop_
_entity.id
_entity.type
_entity.pdbx_description
1 polymer ?
#
loop_
_entity_poly.entity_id
_entity_poly.type
_entity_poly.pdbx_seq_one_letter_code
_entity_poly.pdbx_strand_id
1 'polypeptide(L)'
;LVDWLYNKGVTKFDDMTNLSKDVRQQLTDNFTILDLNVVGEVKTESEDTVKFLFSLPDGRRIESVLMWEGKRRTLCVSSQVGCPLDCHFCATGKMGLIRNLSAAEIVDQVLYGQRFLRQRGEELTNVVMMGMGEPLLNFDQVLRAIRLMNLDFGAAIGIRRITLSTAGHVPGIKRLSEEKLKIGLAVS
;
A
#
# COMPACT_ATOMS: atom_id res chain seq x y z
N LEU A 1 -15.82 -0.89 12.79
CA LEU A 1 -14.36 -1.01 12.68
C LEU A 1 -13.83 -0.40 11.38
N VAL A 2 -14.34 -0.85 10.23
CA VAL A 2 -13.82 -0.43 8.92
C VAL A 2 -13.87 1.10 8.74
N ASP A 3 -15.00 1.76 9.07
CA ASP A 3 -15.12 3.22 9.01
C ASP A 3 -14.06 3.95 9.85
N TRP A 4 -13.78 3.43 11.05
CA TRP A 4 -12.74 3.99 11.91
C TRP A 4 -11.33 3.87 11.32
N LEU A 5 -11.02 2.70 10.75
CA LEU A 5 -9.70 2.44 10.17
C LEU A 5 -9.48 3.20 8.87
N TYR A 6 -10.44 3.11 7.94
CA TYR A 6 -10.26 3.62 6.58
C TYR A 6 -10.70 5.07 6.39
N ASN A 7 -11.84 5.47 6.98
CA ASN A 7 -12.38 6.81 6.78
C ASN A 7 -11.89 7.80 7.83
N LYS A 8 -11.86 7.40 9.11
CA LYS A 8 -11.37 8.27 10.20
C LYS A 8 -9.88 8.16 10.43
N GLY A 9 -9.24 7.08 9.94
CA GLY A 9 -7.80 6.89 10.00
C GLY A 9 -7.24 6.71 11.41
N VAL A 10 -8.03 6.12 12.33
CA VAL A 10 -7.57 5.87 13.69
C VAL A 10 -6.53 4.75 13.72
N THR A 11 -5.56 4.89 14.60
CA THR A 11 -4.45 3.92 14.79
C THR A 11 -4.53 3.20 16.14
N LYS A 12 -5.57 3.50 16.94
CA LYS A 12 -5.82 2.85 18.24
C LYS A 12 -7.28 2.46 18.37
N PHE A 13 -7.56 1.29 18.95
CA PHE A 13 -8.95 0.87 19.21
C PHE A 13 -9.65 1.76 20.23
N ASP A 14 -8.90 2.38 21.14
CA ASP A 14 -9.46 3.28 22.16
C ASP A 14 -10.14 4.52 21.55
N ASP A 15 -9.74 4.95 20.35
CA ASP A 15 -10.32 6.08 19.64
C ASP A 15 -11.71 5.76 19.04
N MET A 16 -12.10 4.48 19.00
CA MET A 16 -13.36 4.01 18.42
C MET A 16 -14.53 4.18 19.39
N THR A 17 -14.91 5.42 19.65
CA THR A 17 -15.83 5.82 20.75
C THR A 17 -17.26 5.28 20.64
N ASN A 18 -17.68 4.79 19.47
CA ASN A 18 -19.00 4.13 19.30
C ASN A 18 -18.99 2.65 19.71
N LEU A 19 -17.82 2.10 20.08
CA LEU A 19 -17.70 0.77 20.66
C LEU A 19 -17.64 0.87 22.19
N SER A 20 -18.20 -0.13 22.88
CA SER A 20 -18.09 -0.21 24.34
C SER A 20 -16.64 -0.37 24.79
N LYS A 21 -16.32 0.02 26.02
CA LYS A 21 -14.98 -0.13 26.58
C LYS A 21 -14.51 -1.57 26.55
N ASP A 22 -15.39 -2.52 26.87
CA ASP A 22 -15.07 -3.95 26.91
C ASP A 22 -14.72 -4.47 25.51
N VAL A 23 -15.47 -4.05 24.47
CA VAL A 23 -15.15 -4.43 23.08
C VAL A 23 -13.82 -3.83 22.63
N ARG A 24 -13.53 -2.57 22.97
CA ARG A 24 -12.24 -1.95 22.64
C ARG A 24 -11.08 -2.67 23.31
N GLN A 25 -11.26 -3.07 24.59
CA GLN A 25 -10.25 -3.84 25.31
C GLN A 25 -10.03 -5.21 24.67
N GLN A 26 -11.10 -5.95 24.34
CA GLN A 26 -10.99 -7.23 23.64
C GLN A 26 -10.28 -7.11 22.28
N LEU A 27 -10.54 -6.02 21.55
CA LEU A 27 -9.85 -5.76 20.29
C LEU A 27 -8.37 -5.50 20.53
N THR A 28 -8.01 -4.71 21.54
CA THR A 28 -6.61 -4.39 21.90
C THR A 28 -5.85 -5.64 22.34
N ASP A 29 -6.49 -6.54 23.07
CA ASP A 29 -5.85 -7.76 23.59
C ASP A 29 -5.61 -8.81 22.49
N ASN A 30 -6.41 -8.81 21.42
CA ASN A 30 -6.39 -9.86 20.40
C ASN A 30 -5.94 -9.40 19.02
N PHE A 31 -5.91 -8.10 18.75
CA PHE A 31 -5.60 -7.55 17.43
C PHE A 31 -4.67 -6.35 17.53
N THR A 32 -3.95 -6.12 16.47
CA THR A 32 -3.10 -4.92 16.30
C THR A 32 -3.57 -4.17 15.06
N ILE A 33 -3.78 -2.87 15.20
CA ILE A 33 -3.88 -1.98 14.03
C ILE A 33 -2.45 -1.73 13.57
N LEU A 34 -2.15 -2.14 12.34
CA LEU A 34 -0.87 -1.81 11.74
C LEU A 34 -0.86 -0.31 11.44
N ASP A 35 0.18 0.37 11.87
CA ASP A 35 0.46 1.78 11.56
C ASP A 35 1.94 1.89 11.21
N LEU A 36 2.23 2.00 9.91
CA LEU A 36 3.60 2.10 9.42
C LEU A 36 4.23 3.40 9.92
N ASN A 37 5.36 3.25 10.61
CA ASN A 37 6.11 4.38 11.11
C ASN A 37 6.95 5.01 9.99
N VAL A 38 6.71 6.28 9.68
CA VAL A 38 7.54 7.05 8.74
C VAL A 38 8.81 7.49 9.43
N VAL A 39 9.94 7.02 8.93
CA VAL A 39 11.28 7.34 9.45
C VAL A 39 12.07 8.27 8.54
N GLY A 40 11.51 8.62 7.39
CA GLY A 40 12.10 9.59 6.46
C GLY A 40 11.08 10.08 5.43
N GLU A 41 11.23 11.34 5.05
CA GLU A 41 10.44 11.99 4.00
C GLU A 41 11.38 12.83 3.12
N VAL A 42 11.28 12.65 1.80
CA VAL A 42 12.05 13.43 0.82
C VAL A 42 11.06 14.00 -0.20
N LYS A 43 11.14 15.31 -0.42
CA LYS A 43 10.33 16.03 -1.40
C LYS A 43 11.18 16.52 -2.55
N THR A 44 10.59 16.59 -3.74
CA THR A 44 11.17 17.33 -4.86
C THR A 44 11.10 18.83 -4.60
N GLU A 45 11.94 19.62 -5.28
CA GLU A 45 11.92 21.09 -5.20
C GLU A 45 10.57 21.66 -5.67
N SER A 46 9.92 21.01 -6.65
CA SER A 46 8.60 21.36 -7.17
C SER A 46 7.44 20.94 -6.25
N GLU A 47 7.73 20.21 -5.16
CA GLU A 47 6.76 19.64 -4.23
C GLU A 47 5.67 18.75 -4.89
N ASP A 48 5.89 18.32 -6.14
CA ASP A 48 4.99 17.44 -6.90
C ASP A 48 5.22 15.96 -6.63
N THR A 49 6.22 15.64 -5.82
CA THR A 49 6.56 14.26 -5.46
C THR A 49 7.10 14.20 -4.03
N VAL A 50 6.57 13.27 -3.26
CA VAL A 50 7.03 12.97 -1.91
C VAL A 50 7.33 11.49 -1.79
N LYS A 51 8.56 11.16 -1.39
CA LYS A 51 8.97 9.79 -1.06
C LYS A 51 8.95 9.60 0.45
N PHE A 52 8.26 8.59 0.90
CA PHE A 52 8.19 8.15 2.29
C PHE A 52 9.08 6.93 2.49
N LEU A 53 9.85 6.91 3.56
CA LEU A 53 10.55 5.76 4.06
C LEU A 53 9.82 5.24 5.30
N PHE A 54 9.26 4.04 5.20
CA PHE A 54 8.57 3.39 6.31
C PHE A 54 9.46 2.38 7.01
N SER A 55 9.34 2.30 8.33
CA SER A 55 9.86 1.21 9.15
C SER A 55 8.75 0.21 9.41
N LEU A 56 9.01 -1.05 9.11
CA LEU A 56 8.14 -2.18 9.40
C LEU A 56 8.34 -2.68 10.84
N PRO A 57 7.40 -3.46 11.42
CA PRO A 57 7.51 -3.97 12.78
C PRO A 57 8.77 -4.82 13.04
N ASP A 58 9.33 -5.44 12.01
CA ASP A 58 10.56 -6.21 12.07
C ASP A 58 11.85 -5.37 11.90
N GLY A 59 11.71 -4.02 11.88
CA GLY A 59 12.81 -3.08 11.68
C GLY A 59 13.28 -2.91 10.25
N ARG A 60 12.70 -3.64 9.31
CA ARG A 60 12.99 -3.49 7.87
C ARG A 60 12.35 -2.23 7.32
N ARG A 61 12.83 -1.78 6.15
CA ARG A 61 12.38 -0.52 5.55
C ARG A 61 11.85 -0.74 4.15
N ILE A 62 10.80 0.00 3.82
CA ILE A 62 10.22 0.07 2.48
C ILE A 62 9.97 1.52 2.09
N GLU A 63 9.84 1.78 0.80
CA GLU A 63 9.54 3.10 0.27
C GLU A 63 8.17 3.14 -0.39
N SER A 64 7.51 4.29 -0.31
CA SER A 64 6.36 4.65 -1.13
C SER A 64 6.55 6.05 -1.70
N VAL A 65 5.97 6.31 -2.86
CA VAL A 65 6.09 7.61 -3.52
C VAL A 65 4.71 8.15 -3.85
N LEU A 66 4.40 9.34 -3.33
CA LEU A 66 3.19 10.07 -3.65
C LEU A 66 3.51 11.13 -4.70
N MET A 67 2.74 11.15 -5.77
CA MET A 67 2.95 12.01 -6.93
C MET A 67 1.70 12.83 -7.23
N TRP A 68 1.89 14.11 -7.55
CA TRP A 68 0.88 15.04 -8.03
C TRP A 68 1.03 15.25 -9.53
N GLU A 69 0.01 14.91 -10.30
CA GLU A 69 -0.05 15.12 -11.74
C GLU A 69 -1.41 15.71 -12.10
N GLY A 70 -1.48 17.01 -12.29
CA GLY A 70 -2.72 17.72 -12.49
C GLY A 70 -3.73 17.42 -11.38
N LYS A 71 -4.84 16.76 -11.71
CA LYS A 71 -5.87 16.34 -10.74
C LYS A 71 -5.58 14.96 -10.11
N ARG A 72 -4.55 14.26 -10.56
CA ARG A 72 -4.22 12.94 -10.04
C ARG A 72 -3.34 13.05 -8.80
N ARG A 73 -3.62 12.19 -7.84
CA ARG A 73 -2.81 11.92 -6.67
C ARG A 73 -2.53 10.43 -6.67
N THR A 74 -1.35 10.06 -7.15
CA THR A 74 -0.97 8.66 -7.36
C THR A 74 0.01 8.23 -6.28
N LEU A 75 -0.32 7.16 -5.57
CA LEU A 75 0.60 6.53 -4.63
C LEU A 75 1.22 5.29 -5.26
N CYS A 76 2.55 5.29 -5.35
CA CYS A 76 3.35 4.13 -5.69
C CYS A 76 3.65 3.35 -4.41
N VAL A 77 3.24 2.07 -4.35
CA VAL A 77 3.41 1.22 -3.16
C VAL A 77 4.34 0.05 -3.42
N SER A 78 5.02 -0.38 -2.38
CA SER A 78 5.89 -1.55 -2.36
C SER A 78 5.11 -2.83 -2.06
N SER A 79 5.55 -3.95 -2.62
CA SER A 79 4.97 -5.29 -2.44
C SER A 79 5.90 -6.29 -1.73
N GLN A 80 7.20 -5.98 -1.65
CA GLN A 80 8.22 -6.82 -1.02
C GLN A 80 9.26 -5.94 -0.30
N VAL A 81 9.99 -6.53 0.63
CA VAL A 81 11.24 -5.98 1.15
C VAL A 81 12.37 -6.56 0.28
N GLY A 82 12.98 -5.70 -0.55
CA GLY A 82 13.86 -6.14 -1.62
C GLY A 82 13.10 -6.72 -2.81
N CYS A 83 13.79 -7.37 -3.74
CA CYS A 83 13.21 -7.99 -4.93
C CYS A 83 14.06 -9.17 -5.37
N PRO A 84 13.46 -10.30 -5.79
CA PRO A 84 14.23 -11.45 -6.28
C PRO A 84 14.71 -11.28 -7.74
N LEU A 85 14.22 -10.25 -8.45
CA LEU A 85 14.60 -9.96 -9.83
C LEU A 85 15.79 -9.01 -9.85
N ASP A 86 16.82 -9.37 -10.61
CA ASP A 86 18.04 -8.57 -10.77
C ASP A 86 17.93 -7.66 -12.01
N CYS A 87 16.99 -6.72 -12.01
CA CYS A 87 16.87 -5.73 -13.07
C CYS A 87 18.05 -4.75 -13.01
N HIS A 88 18.80 -4.60 -14.10
CA HIS A 88 20.04 -3.82 -14.16
C HIS A 88 19.91 -2.38 -13.66
N PHE A 89 18.78 -1.74 -13.91
CA PHE A 89 18.51 -0.33 -13.54
C PHE A 89 17.92 -0.16 -12.14
N CYS A 90 17.56 -1.27 -11.45
CA CYS A 90 16.76 -1.21 -10.22
C CYS A 90 17.63 -1.40 -8.98
N ALA A 91 17.71 -0.37 -8.13
CA ALA A 91 18.43 -0.45 -6.86
C ALA A 91 17.86 -1.53 -5.92
N THR A 92 16.52 -1.73 -5.94
CA THR A 92 15.85 -2.75 -5.13
C THR A 92 16.24 -4.18 -5.56
N GLY A 93 16.44 -4.41 -6.86
CA GLY A 93 16.90 -5.72 -7.37
C GLY A 93 18.26 -6.12 -6.79
N LYS A 94 19.18 -5.16 -6.64
CA LYS A 94 20.52 -5.40 -6.05
C LYS A 94 20.48 -5.78 -4.57
N MET A 95 19.38 -5.52 -3.88
CA MET A 95 19.24 -5.90 -2.46
C MET A 95 18.91 -7.38 -2.27
N GLY A 96 18.45 -8.07 -3.33
CA GLY A 96 17.85 -9.39 -3.22
C GLY A 96 16.51 -9.37 -2.47
N LEU A 97 15.81 -10.49 -2.47
CA LEU A 97 14.56 -10.65 -1.73
C LEU A 97 14.84 -10.95 -0.27
N ILE A 98 14.27 -10.17 0.62
CA ILE A 98 14.30 -10.43 2.05
C ILE A 98 13.01 -11.14 2.46
N ARG A 99 11.83 -10.54 2.15
CA ARG A 99 10.53 -11.16 2.37
C ARG A 99 9.41 -10.47 1.57
N ASN A 100 8.32 -11.16 1.43
CA ASN A 100 7.06 -10.58 0.97
C ASN A 100 6.46 -9.64 2.03
N LEU A 101 5.76 -8.60 1.58
CA LEU A 101 4.87 -7.83 2.44
C LEU A 101 3.54 -8.56 2.60
N SER A 102 2.96 -8.47 3.78
CA SER A 102 1.58 -8.89 4.01
C SER A 102 0.59 -7.93 3.33
N ALA A 103 -0.64 -8.39 3.10
CA ALA A 103 -1.69 -7.53 2.57
C ALA A 103 -1.93 -6.30 3.47
N ALA A 104 -1.81 -6.45 4.79
CA ALA A 104 -1.94 -5.36 5.73
C ALA A 104 -0.83 -4.30 5.52
N GLU A 105 0.44 -4.70 5.40
CA GLU A 105 1.56 -3.80 5.16
C GLU A 105 1.44 -3.07 3.80
N ILE A 106 0.86 -3.72 2.78
CA ILE A 106 0.60 -3.08 1.49
C ILE A 106 -0.53 -2.04 1.61
N VAL A 107 -1.64 -2.41 2.26
CA VAL A 107 -2.80 -1.51 2.46
C VAL A 107 -2.45 -0.33 3.34
N ASP A 108 -1.62 -0.52 4.37
CA ASP A 108 -1.28 0.55 5.31
C ASP A 108 -0.46 1.67 4.66
N GLN A 109 0.34 1.37 3.65
CA GLN A 109 0.97 2.41 2.79
C GLN A 109 -0.12 3.31 2.16
N VAL A 110 -1.22 2.71 1.69
CA VAL A 110 -2.34 3.44 1.08
C VAL A 110 -3.08 4.27 2.12
N LEU A 111 -3.35 3.70 3.29
CA LEU A 111 -4.01 4.41 4.39
C LEU A 111 -3.17 5.60 4.86
N TYR A 112 -1.84 5.44 4.93
CA TYR A 112 -0.94 6.54 5.23
C TYR A 112 -1.04 7.66 4.17
N GLY A 113 -0.94 7.32 2.90
CA GLY A 113 -1.06 8.28 1.79
C GLY A 113 -2.40 9.02 1.80
N GLN A 114 -3.50 8.32 2.11
CA GLN A 114 -4.82 8.95 2.28
C GLN A 114 -4.86 9.93 3.47
N ARG A 115 -4.31 9.53 4.64
CA ARG A 115 -4.22 10.43 5.81
C ARG A 115 -3.40 11.68 5.49
N PHE A 116 -2.25 11.49 4.84
CA PHE A 116 -1.36 12.56 4.42
C PHE A 116 -2.04 13.58 3.49
N LEU A 117 -2.81 13.10 2.50
CA LEU A 117 -3.56 13.95 1.57
C LEU A 117 -4.75 14.65 2.24
N ARG A 118 -5.51 13.95 3.10
CA ARG A 118 -6.65 14.54 3.82
C ARG A 118 -6.26 15.75 4.66
N GLN A 119 -5.07 15.73 5.28
CA GLN A 119 -4.54 16.88 6.02
C GLN A 119 -4.33 18.12 5.13
N ARG A 120 -4.30 17.93 3.80
CA ARG A 120 -4.17 18.97 2.77
C ARG A 120 -5.48 19.28 2.05
N GLY A 121 -6.58 18.65 2.46
CA GLY A 121 -7.87 18.77 1.77
C GLY A 121 -7.90 18.06 0.42
N GLU A 122 -7.03 17.08 0.22
CA GLU A 122 -6.90 16.31 -1.03
C GLU A 122 -7.25 14.84 -0.84
N GLU A 123 -7.50 14.14 -1.94
CA GLU A 123 -7.86 12.72 -1.96
C GLU A 123 -6.92 11.91 -2.84
N LEU A 124 -6.60 10.69 -2.40
CA LEU A 124 -5.85 9.73 -3.20
C LEU A 124 -6.74 9.22 -4.35
N THR A 125 -6.25 9.36 -5.57
CA THR A 125 -7.03 8.98 -6.76
C THR A 125 -6.58 7.67 -7.38
N ASN A 126 -5.29 7.35 -7.34
CA ASN A 126 -4.70 6.19 -8.01
C ASN A 126 -3.67 5.50 -7.11
N VAL A 127 -3.58 4.19 -7.26
CA VAL A 127 -2.53 3.38 -6.63
C VAL A 127 -1.80 2.59 -7.71
N VAL A 128 -0.47 2.60 -7.68
CA VAL A 128 0.36 1.82 -8.58
C VAL A 128 1.31 0.93 -7.79
N MET A 129 1.39 -0.34 -8.12
CA MET A 129 2.31 -1.29 -7.51
C MET A 129 3.61 -1.32 -8.31
N MET A 130 4.39 -0.23 -8.18
CA MET A 130 5.64 0.02 -8.91
C MET A 130 6.80 0.38 -7.96
N GLY A 131 6.61 0.15 -6.66
CA GLY A 131 7.63 0.35 -5.64
C GLY A 131 8.59 -0.85 -5.54
N MET A 132 9.01 -1.16 -4.32
CA MET A 132 9.92 -2.28 -4.09
C MET A 132 9.22 -3.63 -4.28
N GLY A 133 9.87 -4.54 -5.03
CA GLY A 133 9.43 -5.90 -5.24
C GLY A 133 8.75 -6.16 -6.58
N GLU A 134 8.59 -7.46 -6.91
CA GLU A 134 7.77 -7.94 -8.03
C GLU A 134 6.40 -8.38 -7.48
N PRO A 135 5.32 -7.64 -7.78
CA PRO A 135 4.01 -7.94 -7.19
C PRO A 135 3.50 -9.34 -7.51
N LEU A 136 3.78 -9.85 -8.70
CA LEU A 136 3.31 -11.19 -9.09
C LEU A 136 4.08 -12.34 -8.41
N LEU A 137 5.20 -12.07 -7.77
CA LEU A 137 5.89 -13.03 -6.90
C LEU A 137 5.40 -12.96 -5.44
N ASN A 138 4.57 -11.96 -5.11
CA ASN A 138 3.82 -11.88 -3.86
C ASN A 138 2.30 -11.95 -4.11
N PHE A 139 1.90 -12.79 -5.03
CA PHE A 139 0.58 -12.78 -5.68
C PHE A 139 -0.59 -12.75 -4.69
N ASP A 140 -0.63 -13.68 -3.73
CA ASP A 140 -1.78 -13.83 -2.83
C ASP A 140 -1.99 -12.61 -1.92
N GLN A 141 -0.90 -12.05 -1.39
CA GLN A 141 -0.98 -10.86 -0.54
C GLN A 141 -1.33 -9.62 -1.34
N VAL A 142 -0.75 -9.47 -2.54
CA VAL A 142 -1.06 -8.37 -3.46
C VAL A 142 -2.52 -8.43 -3.90
N LEU A 143 -3.02 -9.60 -4.28
CA LEU A 143 -4.43 -9.77 -4.66
C LEU A 143 -5.38 -9.42 -3.52
N ARG A 144 -5.04 -9.88 -2.30
CA ARG A 144 -5.79 -9.55 -1.09
C ARG A 144 -5.79 -8.05 -0.80
N ALA A 145 -4.63 -7.40 -0.94
CA ALA A 145 -4.50 -5.95 -0.78
C ALA A 145 -5.35 -5.18 -1.80
N ILE A 146 -5.32 -5.57 -3.08
CA ILE A 146 -6.14 -4.97 -4.14
C ILE A 146 -7.64 -5.05 -3.79
N ARG A 147 -8.11 -6.21 -3.35
CA ARG A 147 -9.51 -6.41 -2.94
C ARG A 147 -9.88 -5.53 -1.74
N LEU A 148 -9.00 -5.43 -0.73
CA LEU A 148 -9.22 -4.57 0.44
C LEU A 148 -9.25 -3.08 0.06
N MET A 149 -8.35 -2.63 -0.82
CA MET A 149 -8.33 -1.24 -1.30
C MET A 149 -9.58 -0.88 -2.11
N ASN A 150 -10.19 -1.85 -2.79
CA ASN A 150 -11.37 -1.63 -3.63
C ASN A 150 -12.70 -1.75 -2.87
N LEU A 151 -12.72 -2.13 -1.60
CA LEU A 151 -13.95 -2.18 -0.82
C LEU A 151 -14.59 -0.79 -0.68
N ASP A 152 -15.89 -0.66 -1.00
CA ASP A 152 -16.63 0.61 -0.99
C ASP A 152 -16.64 1.27 0.41
N PHE A 153 -16.62 0.46 1.46
CA PHE A 153 -16.53 0.91 2.86
C PHE A 153 -15.09 0.92 3.41
N GLY A 154 -14.09 0.69 2.54
CA GLY A 154 -12.67 0.67 2.86
C GLY A 154 -11.95 1.91 2.33
N ALA A 155 -10.79 1.69 1.70
CA ALA A 155 -10.04 2.75 1.03
C ALA A 155 -10.78 3.33 -0.19
N ALA A 156 -11.79 2.64 -0.68
CA ALA A 156 -12.68 3.03 -1.78
C ALA A 156 -11.94 3.42 -3.08
N ILE A 157 -10.76 2.83 -3.31
CA ILE A 157 -10.03 3.05 -4.56
C ILE A 157 -10.71 2.26 -5.67
N GLY A 158 -11.26 2.96 -6.66
CA GLY A 158 -11.91 2.32 -7.79
C GLY A 158 -10.98 1.32 -8.49
N ILE A 159 -11.46 0.12 -8.79
CA ILE A 159 -10.64 -0.99 -9.30
C ILE A 159 -9.80 -0.61 -10.53
N ARG A 160 -10.33 0.24 -11.43
CA ARG A 160 -9.62 0.73 -12.62
C ARG A 160 -8.55 1.78 -12.32
N ARG A 161 -8.47 2.26 -11.09
CA ARG A 161 -7.46 3.22 -10.61
C ARG A 161 -6.30 2.54 -9.90
N ILE A 162 -6.32 1.19 -9.85
CA ILE A 162 -5.24 0.38 -9.33
C ILE A 162 -4.50 -0.22 -10.53
N THR A 163 -3.18 0.00 -10.60
CA THR A 163 -2.31 -0.59 -11.62
C THR A 163 -1.27 -1.48 -10.96
N LEU A 164 -1.17 -2.71 -11.43
CA LEU A 164 -0.11 -3.64 -11.10
C LEU A 164 0.95 -3.61 -12.19
N SER A 165 2.21 -3.43 -11.80
CA SER A 165 3.34 -3.55 -12.72
C SER A 165 4.07 -4.87 -12.51
N THR A 166 4.64 -5.41 -13.57
CA THR A 166 5.44 -6.64 -13.53
C THR A 166 6.58 -6.57 -14.55
N ALA A 167 7.70 -7.15 -14.21
CA ALA A 167 8.80 -7.38 -15.15
C ALA A 167 8.52 -8.56 -16.13
N GLY A 168 7.27 -9.02 -16.20
CA GLY A 168 6.85 -10.05 -17.13
C GLY A 168 6.80 -11.46 -16.55
N HIS A 169 6.52 -11.63 -15.27
CA HIS A 169 6.34 -12.95 -14.65
C HIS A 169 5.12 -13.69 -15.22
N VAL A 170 5.32 -14.42 -16.31
CA VAL A 170 4.27 -15.08 -17.11
C VAL A 170 3.31 -15.96 -16.29
N PRO A 171 3.78 -16.83 -15.36
CA PRO A 171 2.86 -17.60 -14.53
C PRO A 171 1.91 -16.73 -13.70
N GLY A 172 2.42 -15.64 -13.12
CA GLY A 172 1.62 -14.69 -12.36
C GLY A 172 0.63 -13.92 -13.23
N ILE A 173 1.01 -13.54 -14.47
CA ILE A 173 0.11 -12.87 -15.42
C ILE A 173 -1.05 -13.80 -15.79
N LYS A 174 -0.77 -15.09 -16.08
CA LYS A 174 -1.81 -16.08 -16.37
C LYS A 174 -2.76 -16.24 -15.20
N ARG A 175 -2.23 -16.39 -13.99
CA ARG A 175 -3.04 -16.49 -12.77
C ARG A 175 -3.89 -15.23 -12.54
N LEU A 176 -3.33 -14.04 -12.81
CA LEU A 176 -4.05 -12.78 -12.68
C LEU A 176 -5.23 -12.68 -13.65
N SER A 177 -5.10 -13.23 -14.85
CA SER A 177 -6.18 -13.23 -15.85
C SER A 177 -7.40 -14.07 -15.41
N GLU A 178 -7.19 -15.09 -14.58
CA GLU A 178 -8.24 -15.95 -14.02
C GLU A 178 -9.06 -15.22 -12.95
N GLU A 179 -8.47 -14.23 -12.26
CA GLU A 179 -9.12 -13.45 -11.19
C GLU A 179 -10.21 -12.49 -11.70
N LYS A 180 -10.30 -12.26 -13.01
CA LYS A 180 -11.29 -11.39 -13.69
C LYS A 180 -11.38 -9.98 -13.11
N LEU A 181 -10.29 -9.47 -12.53
CA LEU A 181 -10.19 -8.11 -12.01
C LEU A 181 -9.96 -7.12 -13.13
N LYS A 182 -10.64 -5.96 -13.06
CA LYS A 182 -10.51 -4.87 -14.05
C LYS A 182 -9.44 -3.85 -13.62
N ILE A 183 -8.29 -4.32 -13.12
CA ILE A 183 -7.14 -3.47 -12.79
C ILE A 183 -6.33 -3.12 -14.03
N GLY A 184 -5.52 -2.06 -13.95
CA GLY A 184 -4.46 -1.81 -14.94
C GLY A 184 -3.33 -2.83 -14.79
N LEU A 185 -2.78 -3.30 -15.91
CA LEU A 185 -1.56 -4.11 -15.93
C LEU A 185 -0.52 -3.38 -16.78
N ALA A 186 0.65 -3.13 -16.19
CA ALA A 186 1.82 -2.62 -16.87
C ALA A 186 2.89 -3.73 -16.92
N VAL A 187 3.52 -3.89 -18.07
CA VAL A 187 4.66 -4.80 -18.25
C VAL A 187 5.84 -3.97 -18.69
N SER A 188 6.93 -4.04 -17.95
CA SER A 188 8.16 -3.27 -18.20
C SER A 188 9.38 -4.16 -18.39
#